data_a37b89aacf53a01087e9055ef8a921d9
#
_entry.id   a37b89aacf53a01087e9055ef8a921d9
#
_cell.length_a   1.000
_cell.length_b   1.000
_cell.length_c   1.000
_cell.angle_alpha   90.00
_cell.angle_beta   90.00
_cell.angle_gamma   90.00
#
_symmetry.space_group_name_H-M   'P 1'
#
loop_
_entity.id
_entity.type
_entity.pdbx_description
1 polymer ?
#
loop_
_entity_poly.entity_id
_entity_poly.type
_entity_poly.pdbx_seq_one_letter_code
_entity_poly.pdbx_strand_id
1 'polypeptide(L)'
;MLITPQVPLGKSRTSVMIELRTRGAGQHNLIAPSLLAANFANLKDEMEWFNRSEADWLHLDVMDGVFVPNISFGFPVLEHVARLTTKPLDVHLMIVQPEKFISQVRDLGAAVMNVHQEACVHLHRTIQQIHEAGMRAAVSLNPSTPVSTLEEVIGDIDVVMLMTVNPGFGAQKFIEHSLDKVRRLRELITRTGSQALIEVDGGVNRTTAPRLAEAGVDVYVAGSALYGKPDPIAEVHALKSLVTL
;
A
#
# COMPACT_ATOMS: atom_id res chain seq x y z
N MET A 1 21.41 -1.08 -35.84
CA MET A 1 20.05 -0.50 -35.83
C MET A 1 19.08 -1.63 -35.56
N LEU A 2 18.84 -1.92 -34.26
CA LEU A 2 17.94 -2.99 -33.82
C LEU A 2 16.59 -2.36 -33.55
N ILE A 3 15.63 -2.69 -34.40
CA ILE A 3 14.23 -2.27 -34.27
C ILE A 3 13.62 -3.13 -33.15
N THR A 4 13.42 -2.54 -31.99
CA THR A 4 12.61 -3.14 -30.92
C THR A 4 11.15 -3.12 -31.38
N PRO A 5 10.41 -4.25 -31.38
CA PRO A 5 8.99 -4.23 -31.70
C PRO A 5 8.25 -3.41 -30.65
N GLN A 6 7.61 -2.33 -31.08
CA GLN A 6 6.63 -1.59 -30.29
C GLN A 6 5.44 -2.53 -30.05
N VAL A 7 5.29 -2.99 -28.80
CA VAL A 7 4.05 -3.62 -28.35
C VAL A 7 2.99 -2.53 -28.35
N PRO A 8 1.84 -2.72 -29.02
CA PRO A 8 0.77 -1.73 -29.02
C PRO A 8 0.33 -1.44 -27.61
N LEU A 9 0.26 -0.16 -27.23
CA LEU A 9 -0.40 0.33 -26.03
C LEU A 9 -1.86 -0.09 -26.10
N GLY A 10 -2.16 -1.29 -25.61
CA GLY A 10 -3.50 -1.82 -25.50
C GLY A 10 -4.26 -1.03 -24.45
N LYS A 11 -5.37 -0.46 -24.89
CA LYS A 11 -6.47 0.15 -24.13
C LYS A 11 -6.03 0.90 -22.86
N SER A 12 -6.17 2.21 -22.92
CA SER A 12 -6.12 3.12 -21.77
C SER A 12 -6.58 2.39 -20.49
N ARG A 13 -5.69 2.29 -19.49
CA ARG A 13 -6.04 1.84 -18.13
C ARG A 13 -6.93 2.85 -17.39
N THR A 14 -7.49 3.80 -18.13
CA THR A 14 -8.46 4.78 -17.67
C THR A 14 -9.74 4.03 -17.34
N SER A 15 -10.04 3.95 -16.06
CA SER A 15 -11.24 3.41 -15.41
C SER A 15 -11.27 1.89 -15.13
N VAL A 16 -10.29 1.32 -14.48
CA VAL A 16 -10.65 0.47 -13.35
C VAL A 16 -10.89 1.45 -12.19
N MET A 17 -12.06 2.06 -12.14
CA MET A 17 -12.56 2.65 -10.92
C MET A 17 -12.60 1.49 -9.93
N ILE A 18 -11.56 1.39 -9.10
CA ILE A 18 -11.62 0.54 -7.94
C ILE A 18 -12.72 1.17 -7.11
N GLU A 19 -13.92 0.60 -7.18
CA GLU A 19 -14.87 0.77 -6.13
C GLU A 19 -14.17 0.23 -4.87
N LEU A 20 -13.47 1.12 -4.15
CA LEU A 20 -13.26 0.89 -2.73
C LEU A 20 -14.67 0.83 -2.20
N ARG A 21 -15.16 -0.39 -2.03
CA ARG A 21 -16.51 -0.61 -1.55
C ARG A 21 -16.58 0.07 -0.21
N THR A 22 -17.35 1.16 -0.17
CA THR A 22 -17.73 1.81 1.08
C THR A 22 -18.21 0.73 2.02
N ARG A 23 -17.85 0.83 3.30
CA ARG A 23 -18.31 -0.08 4.35
C ARG A 23 -19.83 -0.22 4.31
N GLY A 24 -20.30 -1.22 3.56
CA GLY A 24 -21.67 -1.71 3.55
C GLY A 24 -21.59 -3.18 3.82
N ALA A 25 -22.02 -3.62 5.02
CA ALA A 25 -22.35 -4.98 5.41
C ALA A 25 -21.48 -6.12 4.81
N GLY A 26 -20.17 -6.09 5.05
CA GLY A 26 -19.20 -7.11 4.66
C GLY A 26 -17.81 -6.50 4.77
N GLN A 27 -17.11 -6.75 5.87
CA GLN A 27 -15.73 -6.28 6.06
C GLN A 27 -14.87 -6.83 4.91
N HIS A 28 -14.35 -5.93 4.10
CA HIS A 28 -13.42 -6.29 3.05
C HIS A 28 -12.01 -6.19 3.61
N ASN A 29 -11.46 -7.30 4.06
CA ASN A 29 -10.08 -7.38 4.48
C ASN A 29 -9.23 -7.64 3.24
N LEU A 30 -8.49 -6.63 2.79
CA LEU A 30 -7.68 -6.64 1.59
C LEU A 30 -6.25 -7.07 1.91
N ILE A 31 -5.70 -8.00 1.14
CA ILE A 31 -4.30 -8.43 1.28
C ILE A 31 -3.48 -7.77 0.18
N ALA A 32 -2.42 -7.06 0.59
CA ALA A 32 -1.48 -6.36 -0.27
C ALA A 32 -0.05 -6.92 -0.10
N PRO A 33 0.39 -7.90 -0.90
CA PRO A 33 1.77 -8.36 -0.88
C PRO A 33 2.74 -7.23 -1.20
N SER A 34 3.77 -7.02 -0.31
CA SER A 34 4.82 -6.05 -0.56
C SER A 34 5.92 -6.62 -1.45
N LEU A 35 6.12 -6.02 -2.61
CA LEU A 35 7.16 -6.41 -3.57
C LEU A 35 8.57 -6.30 -2.99
N LEU A 36 8.78 -5.53 -1.93
CA LEU A 36 10.07 -5.38 -1.27
C LEU A 36 10.66 -6.72 -0.79
N ALA A 37 9.80 -7.71 -0.51
CA ALA A 37 10.20 -9.03 -0.05
C ALA A 37 10.36 -10.05 -1.19
N ALA A 38 10.13 -9.67 -2.45
CA ALA A 38 10.18 -10.55 -3.61
C ALA A 38 11.62 -10.93 -4.00
N ASN A 39 11.77 -11.99 -4.77
CA ASN A 39 13.02 -12.32 -5.43
C ASN A 39 13.22 -11.44 -6.69
N PHE A 40 13.98 -10.37 -6.55
CA PHE A 40 14.23 -9.42 -7.64
C PHE A 40 14.94 -10.01 -8.86
N ALA A 41 15.64 -11.15 -8.71
CA ALA A 41 16.24 -11.85 -9.84
C ALA A 41 15.18 -12.55 -10.72
N ASN A 42 13.97 -12.80 -10.18
CA ASN A 42 12.90 -13.54 -10.85
C ASN A 42 11.53 -12.86 -10.71
N LEU A 43 11.48 -11.53 -10.86
CA LEU A 43 10.23 -10.75 -10.69
C LEU A 43 9.05 -11.26 -11.51
N LYS A 44 9.33 -11.84 -12.70
CA LYS A 44 8.27 -12.42 -13.53
C LYS A 44 7.56 -13.57 -12.82
N ASP A 45 8.30 -14.50 -12.23
CA ASP A 45 7.74 -15.66 -11.54
C ASP A 45 7.00 -15.21 -10.27
N GLU A 46 7.51 -14.18 -9.58
CA GLU A 46 6.85 -13.57 -8.43
C GLU A 46 5.50 -12.95 -8.84
N MET A 47 5.44 -12.28 -9.98
CA MET A 47 4.19 -11.71 -10.49
C MET A 47 3.21 -12.78 -11.00
N GLU A 48 3.69 -13.94 -11.46
CA GLU A 48 2.83 -15.04 -11.89
C GLU A 48 2.02 -15.64 -10.73
N TRP A 49 2.65 -15.95 -9.59
CA TRP A 49 1.91 -16.44 -8.44
C TRP A 49 1.01 -15.35 -7.84
N PHE A 50 1.49 -14.10 -7.76
CA PHE A 50 0.70 -12.97 -7.28
C PHE A 50 -0.61 -12.82 -8.06
N ASN A 51 -0.55 -12.85 -9.41
CA ASN A 51 -1.73 -12.71 -10.25
C ASN A 51 -2.73 -13.84 -10.07
N ARG A 52 -2.26 -15.07 -9.77
CA ARG A 52 -3.12 -16.23 -9.52
C ARG A 52 -3.69 -16.29 -8.11
N SER A 53 -3.10 -15.57 -7.15
CA SER A 53 -3.54 -15.57 -5.76
C SER A 53 -4.79 -14.73 -5.56
N GLU A 54 -5.38 -14.81 -4.36
CA GLU A 54 -6.49 -13.96 -3.91
C GLU A 54 -6.05 -12.60 -3.37
N ALA A 55 -4.77 -12.23 -3.55
CA ALA A 55 -4.27 -10.90 -3.20
C ALA A 55 -5.04 -9.82 -3.95
N ASP A 56 -5.33 -8.71 -3.28
CA ASP A 56 -6.20 -7.66 -3.79
C ASP A 56 -5.39 -6.53 -4.45
N TRP A 57 -4.32 -6.08 -3.81
CA TRP A 57 -3.42 -5.01 -4.29
C TRP A 57 -1.98 -5.50 -4.35
N LEU A 58 -1.13 -4.81 -5.10
CA LEU A 58 0.32 -4.96 -5.05
C LEU A 58 0.93 -3.73 -4.38
N HIS A 59 1.58 -3.93 -3.24
CA HIS A 59 2.24 -2.86 -2.50
C HIS A 59 3.68 -2.67 -2.96
N LEU A 60 4.06 -1.43 -3.26
CA LEU A 60 5.32 -1.05 -3.91
C LEU A 60 6.08 -0.03 -3.07
N ASP A 61 7.06 -0.49 -2.29
CA ASP A 61 7.86 0.31 -1.36
C ASP A 61 9.01 1.03 -2.07
N VAL A 62 8.86 2.33 -2.34
CA VAL A 62 9.89 3.18 -2.96
C VAL A 62 10.64 3.94 -1.88
N MET A 63 11.96 3.77 -1.84
CA MET A 63 12.86 4.35 -0.83
C MET A 63 14.00 5.12 -1.49
N ASP A 64 14.33 6.30 -0.99
CA ASP A 64 15.31 7.23 -1.58
C ASP A 64 16.65 7.31 -0.85
N GLY A 65 16.80 6.62 0.29
CA GLY A 65 18.00 6.70 1.13
C GLY A 65 18.12 8.00 1.94
N VAL A 66 17.10 8.87 1.92
CA VAL A 66 17.06 10.15 2.63
C VAL A 66 15.96 10.16 3.68
N PHE A 67 14.72 9.89 3.30
CA PHE A 67 13.60 9.73 4.24
C PHE A 67 13.77 8.49 5.11
N VAL A 68 14.27 7.40 4.52
CA VAL A 68 14.65 6.16 5.22
C VAL A 68 16.08 5.79 4.86
N PRO A 69 16.83 5.09 5.76
CA PRO A 69 18.24 4.76 5.54
C PRO A 69 18.43 3.54 4.62
N ASN A 70 17.66 3.46 3.55
CA ASN A 70 17.72 2.40 2.55
C ASN A 70 17.25 2.91 1.19
N ILE A 71 17.75 2.30 0.11
CA ILE A 71 17.31 2.51 -1.27
C ILE A 71 16.71 1.20 -1.75
N SER A 72 15.47 1.21 -2.27
CA SER A 72 14.83 0.02 -2.79
C SER A 72 14.92 -0.07 -4.31
N PHE A 73 13.87 0.28 -5.00
CA PHE A 73 13.76 0.29 -6.46
C PHE A 73 13.02 1.55 -6.91
N GLY A 74 13.27 1.96 -8.15
CA GLY A 74 12.66 3.14 -8.74
C GLY A 74 11.77 2.82 -9.93
N PHE A 75 11.30 3.87 -10.60
CA PHE A 75 10.35 3.79 -11.71
C PHE A 75 10.72 2.82 -12.83
N PRO A 76 12.00 2.65 -13.24
CA PRO A 76 12.36 1.67 -14.27
C PRO A 76 11.95 0.23 -13.92
N VAL A 77 12.05 -0.16 -12.64
CA VAL A 77 11.59 -1.48 -12.18
C VAL A 77 10.06 -1.50 -12.10
N LEU A 78 9.46 -0.45 -11.54
CA LEU A 78 8.01 -0.35 -11.38
C LEU A 78 7.26 -0.40 -12.70
N GLU A 79 7.79 0.22 -13.77
CA GLU A 79 7.22 0.14 -15.12
C GLU A 79 7.14 -1.29 -15.65
N HIS A 80 8.16 -2.11 -15.38
CA HIS A 80 8.15 -3.53 -15.77
C HIS A 80 7.13 -4.31 -14.94
N VAL A 81 7.11 -4.12 -13.63
CA VAL A 81 6.14 -4.76 -12.72
C VAL A 81 4.71 -4.39 -13.10
N ALA A 82 4.44 -3.12 -13.35
CA ALA A 82 3.12 -2.64 -13.76
C ALA A 82 2.60 -3.34 -15.03
N ARG A 83 3.47 -3.71 -15.98
CA ARG A 83 3.07 -4.45 -17.19
C ARG A 83 2.75 -5.92 -16.93
N LEU A 84 3.22 -6.48 -15.81
CA LEU A 84 3.06 -7.89 -15.47
C LEU A 84 1.79 -8.19 -14.66
N THR A 85 1.04 -7.17 -14.21
CA THR A 85 -0.20 -7.35 -13.46
C THR A 85 -1.31 -6.42 -13.93
N THR A 86 -2.57 -6.86 -13.74
CA THR A 86 -3.76 -6.03 -13.90
C THR A 86 -4.38 -5.66 -12.56
N LYS A 87 -3.85 -6.19 -11.47
CA LYS A 87 -4.29 -5.85 -10.12
C LYS A 87 -3.86 -4.44 -9.74
N PRO A 88 -4.61 -3.78 -8.84
CA PRO A 88 -4.30 -2.43 -8.37
C PRO A 88 -2.89 -2.31 -7.80
N LEU A 89 -2.22 -1.22 -8.15
CA LEU A 89 -0.93 -0.85 -7.58
C LEU A 89 -1.15 0.18 -6.48
N ASP A 90 -0.62 -0.09 -5.31
CA ASP A 90 -0.50 0.83 -4.18
C ASP A 90 0.98 1.22 -4.06
N VAL A 91 1.29 2.47 -4.37
CA VAL A 91 2.67 2.97 -4.45
C VAL A 91 3.00 3.76 -3.19
N HIS A 92 3.76 3.14 -2.30
CA HIS A 92 4.19 3.70 -1.03
C HIS A 92 5.54 4.43 -1.18
N LEU A 93 5.50 5.74 -1.05
CA LEU A 93 6.64 6.62 -1.23
C LEU A 93 7.29 6.98 0.12
N MET A 94 8.31 6.22 0.52
CA MET A 94 9.22 6.54 1.62
C MET A 94 10.36 7.43 1.13
N ILE A 95 10.00 8.61 0.62
CA ILE A 95 10.92 9.57 -0.02
C ILE A 95 10.63 11.00 0.45
N VAL A 96 11.61 11.88 0.35
CA VAL A 96 11.41 13.31 0.57
C VAL A 96 10.72 13.95 -0.64
N GLN A 97 9.85 14.94 -0.38
CA GLN A 97 9.13 15.70 -1.41
C GLN A 97 8.35 14.80 -2.39
N PRO A 98 7.48 13.88 -1.90
CA PRO A 98 6.78 12.91 -2.75
C PRO A 98 5.87 13.57 -3.79
N GLU A 99 5.40 14.79 -3.57
CA GLU A 99 4.59 15.57 -4.50
C GLU A 99 5.24 15.76 -5.88
N LYS A 100 6.55 15.66 -5.97
CA LYS A 100 7.29 15.77 -7.24
C LYS A 100 7.10 14.57 -8.17
N PHE A 101 6.61 13.46 -7.65
CA PHE A 101 6.51 12.18 -8.36
C PHE A 101 5.07 11.78 -8.71
N ILE A 102 4.08 12.65 -8.45
CA ILE A 102 2.65 12.37 -8.72
C ILE A 102 2.43 11.95 -10.18
N SER A 103 3.04 12.66 -11.14
CA SER A 103 2.90 12.34 -12.57
C SER A 103 3.50 10.98 -12.92
N GLN A 104 4.68 10.64 -12.40
CA GLN A 104 5.32 9.35 -12.65
C GLN A 104 4.50 8.20 -12.05
N VAL A 105 3.97 8.36 -10.82
CA VAL A 105 3.12 7.36 -10.17
C VAL A 105 1.81 7.16 -10.95
N ARG A 106 1.17 8.25 -11.41
CA ARG A 106 0.01 8.18 -12.30
C ARG A 106 0.33 7.41 -13.58
N ASP A 107 1.46 7.71 -14.22
CA ASP A 107 1.84 7.13 -15.52
C ASP A 107 2.18 5.63 -15.42
N LEU A 108 2.51 5.13 -14.22
CA LEU A 108 2.54 3.69 -13.93
C LEU A 108 1.15 3.04 -13.97
N GLY A 109 0.08 3.83 -13.89
CA GLY A 109 -1.29 3.35 -13.72
C GLY A 109 -1.57 2.92 -12.29
N ALA A 110 -0.95 3.57 -11.30
CA ALA A 110 -1.21 3.32 -9.89
C ALA A 110 -2.66 3.68 -9.53
N ALA A 111 -3.25 2.86 -8.68
CA ALA A 111 -4.58 3.08 -8.14
C ALA A 111 -4.52 3.94 -6.87
N VAL A 112 -3.49 3.74 -6.07
CA VAL A 112 -3.24 4.42 -4.81
C VAL A 112 -1.83 5.01 -4.83
N MET A 113 -1.69 6.27 -4.41
CA MET A 113 -0.41 6.89 -4.11
C MET A 113 -0.35 7.19 -2.62
N ASN A 114 0.59 6.56 -1.94
CA ASN A 114 0.75 6.64 -0.50
C ASN A 114 1.98 7.49 -0.14
N VAL A 115 1.75 8.57 0.59
CA VAL A 115 2.79 9.55 0.99
C VAL A 115 2.87 9.67 2.50
N HIS A 116 4.05 9.83 3.04
CA HIS A 116 4.20 10.07 4.47
C HIS A 116 3.80 11.49 4.86
N GLN A 117 3.01 11.62 5.93
CA GLN A 117 2.70 12.88 6.59
C GLN A 117 4.00 13.68 6.86
N GLU A 118 5.02 12.99 7.33
CA GLU A 118 6.30 13.57 7.75
C GLU A 118 7.15 14.06 6.57
N ALA A 119 6.86 13.62 5.35
CA ALA A 119 7.53 14.03 4.12
C ALA A 119 6.81 15.17 3.37
N CYS A 120 5.58 15.50 3.76
CA CYS A 120 4.73 16.46 3.08
C CYS A 120 4.62 17.78 3.86
N VAL A 121 5.29 18.82 3.40
CA VAL A 121 5.17 20.16 4.02
C VAL A 121 3.73 20.71 3.89
N HIS A 122 3.08 20.44 2.76
CA HIS A 122 1.70 20.88 2.47
C HIS A 122 0.81 19.67 2.16
N LEU A 123 0.56 18.84 3.17
CA LEU A 123 -0.15 17.56 3.01
C LEU A 123 -1.50 17.72 2.30
N HIS A 124 -2.36 18.64 2.72
CA HIS A 124 -3.66 18.87 2.10
C HIS A 124 -3.54 19.15 0.58
N ARG A 125 -2.58 20.00 0.16
CA ARG A 125 -2.31 20.25 -1.26
C ARG A 125 -1.86 18.98 -1.99
N THR A 126 -1.00 18.17 -1.36
CA THR A 126 -0.52 16.93 -1.96
C THR A 126 -1.68 15.94 -2.16
N ILE A 127 -2.60 15.81 -1.20
CA ILE A 127 -3.82 15.01 -1.32
C ILE A 127 -4.64 15.46 -2.53
N GLN A 128 -4.92 16.77 -2.64
CA GLN A 128 -5.67 17.32 -3.77
C GLN A 128 -4.99 17.01 -5.12
N GLN A 129 -3.68 17.20 -5.23
CA GLN A 129 -2.93 16.90 -6.46
C GLN A 129 -2.96 15.41 -6.84
N ILE A 130 -2.96 14.51 -5.87
CA ILE A 130 -3.11 13.06 -6.11
C ILE A 130 -4.49 12.76 -6.67
N HIS A 131 -5.56 13.35 -6.12
CA HIS A 131 -6.92 13.23 -6.63
C HIS A 131 -7.08 13.82 -8.03
N GLU A 132 -6.52 15.01 -8.29
CA GLU A 132 -6.51 15.63 -9.61
C GLU A 132 -5.79 14.77 -10.66
N ALA A 133 -4.79 14.00 -10.25
CA ALA A 133 -4.11 13.04 -11.10
C ALA A 133 -4.92 11.74 -11.34
N GLY A 134 -6.10 11.59 -10.71
CA GLY A 134 -7.00 10.44 -10.88
C GLY A 134 -6.63 9.23 -10.03
N MET A 135 -5.80 9.40 -9.01
CA MET A 135 -5.43 8.36 -8.04
C MET A 135 -6.14 8.58 -6.69
N ARG A 136 -6.21 7.55 -5.87
CA ARG A 136 -6.61 7.67 -4.47
C ARG A 136 -5.42 8.15 -3.65
N ALA A 137 -5.71 9.05 -2.71
CA ALA A 137 -4.70 9.60 -1.82
C ALA A 137 -4.62 8.76 -0.54
N ALA A 138 -3.46 8.13 -0.33
CA ALA A 138 -3.13 7.48 0.92
C ALA A 138 -2.10 8.29 1.70
N VAL A 139 -2.27 8.32 3.03
CA VAL A 139 -1.35 9.01 3.94
C VAL A 139 -0.81 8.05 4.98
N SER A 140 0.51 7.91 5.01
CA SER A 140 1.25 7.09 5.97
C SER A 140 1.66 7.86 7.20
N LEU A 141 1.62 7.20 8.36
CA LEU A 141 2.14 7.71 9.63
C LEU A 141 3.22 6.78 10.18
N ASN A 142 4.40 7.33 10.48
CA ASN A 142 5.44 6.63 11.25
C ASN A 142 4.93 6.18 12.63
N PRO A 143 5.55 5.18 13.27
CA PRO A 143 5.11 4.69 14.58
C PRO A 143 4.97 5.80 15.63
N SER A 144 5.85 6.80 15.61
CA SER A 144 5.87 7.92 16.56
C SER A 144 4.88 9.05 16.25
N THR A 145 4.35 9.15 15.03
CA THR A 145 3.45 10.24 14.62
C THR A 145 2.02 9.96 15.09
N PRO A 146 1.40 10.83 15.87
CA PRO A 146 0.04 10.59 16.39
C PRO A 146 -1.02 10.73 15.29
N VAL A 147 -2.13 9.99 15.42
CA VAL A 147 -3.26 10.04 14.45
C VAL A 147 -3.96 11.40 14.45
N SER A 148 -3.85 12.18 15.51
CA SER A 148 -4.43 13.53 15.59
C SER A 148 -3.85 14.51 14.56
N THR A 149 -2.67 14.24 14.00
CA THR A 149 -2.11 15.06 12.92
C THR A 149 -2.94 15.04 11.63
N LEU A 150 -3.87 14.09 11.52
CA LEU A 150 -4.76 13.95 10.35
C LEU A 150 -6.16 14.55 10.58
N GLU A 151 -6.49 15.07 11.78
CA GLU A 151 -7.85 15.53 12.11
C GLU A 151 -8.40 16.52 11.10
N GLU A 152 -7.57 17.46 10.63
CA GLU A 152 -8.00 18.51 9.68
C GLU A 152 -8.13 18.05 8.22
N VAL A 153 -7.59 16.87 7.88
CA VAL A 153 -7.53 16.37 6.50
C VAL A 153 -8.16 14.99 6.32
N ILE A 154 -8.62 14.36 7.38
CA ILE A 154 -9.12 12.97 7.37
C ILE A 154 -10.31 12.77 6.42
N GLY A 155 -11.09 13.82 6.17
CA GLY A 155 -12.22 13.79 5.24
C GLY A 155 -11.82 13.69 3.78
N ASP A 156 -10.59 14.08 3.45
CA ASP A 156 -10.04 14.08 2.08
C ASP A 156 -9.13 12.87 1.81
N ILE A 157 -8.89 12.00 2.81
CA ILE A 157 -8.00 10.85 2.69
C ILE A 157 -8.81 9.60 2.34
N ASP A 158 -8.36 8.84 1.33
CA ASP A 158 -8.99 7.56 0.96
C ASP A 158 -8.44 6.39 1.78
N VAL A 159 -7.15 6.42 2.13
CA VAL A 159 -6.48 5.37 2.91
C VAL A 159 -5.53 6.00 3.92
N VAL A 160 -5.61 5.62 5.17
CA VAL A 160 -4.58 5.95 6.17
C VAL A 160 -3.76 4.71 6.45
N MET A 161 -2.47 4.76 6.13
CA MET A 161 -1.55 3.66 6.43
C MET A 161 -0.79 3.93 7.72
N LEU A 162 -0.83 2.98 8.64
CA LEU A 162 -0.03 3.00 9.86
C LEU A 162 1.18 2.09 9.73
N MET A 163 2.37 2.67 9.85
CA MET A 163 3.58 1.87 9.98
C MET A 163 3.56 1.12 11.32
N THR A 164 3.62 -0.19 11.24
CA THR A 164 3.65 -1.09 12.42
C THR A 164 5.06 -1.63 12.69
N VAL A 165 6.02 -1.12 11.94
CA VAL A 165 7.48 -1.20 12.12
C VAL A 165 8.08 0.18 11.81
N ASN A 166 9.36 0.41 12.07
CA ASN A 166 10.03 1.61 11.54
C ASN A 166 10.25 1.44 10.05
N PRO A 167 9.87 2.41 9.18
CA PRO A 167 10.04 2.29 7.74
C PRO A 167 11.51 2.17 7.34
N GLY A 168 11.78 1.52 6.19
CA GLY A 168 13.10 1.41 5.58
C GLY A 168 13.62 -0.02 5.39
N PHE A 169 13.14 -1.01 6.14
CA PHE A 169 13.59 -2.40 6.00
C PHE A 169 12.42 -3.37 6.17
N GLY A 170 12.46 -4.47 5.43
CA GLY A 170 11.53 -5.58 5.60
C GLY A 170 11.87 -6.49 6.80
N ALA A 171 10.99 -7.46 7.08
CA ALA A 171 11.18 -8.52 8.09
C ALA A 171 11.46 -8.05 9.52
N GLN A 172 10.96 -6.87 9.90
CA GLN A 172 11.09 -6.33 11.25
C GLN A 172 10.03 -6.91 12.20
N LYS A 173 10.30 -6.80 13.51
CA LYS A 173 9.37 -7.19 14.56
C LYS A 173 8.23 -6.17 14.67
N PHE A 174 6.99 -6.67 14.72
CA PHE A 174 5.80 -5.89 14.94
C PHE A 174 5.86 -5.03 16.21
N ILE A 175 5.45 -3.78 16.13
CA ILE A 175 5.40 -2.85 17.25
C ILE A 175 4.02 -2.98 17.93
N GLU A 176 3.98 -3.57 19.12
CA GLU A 176 2.74 -3.94 19.80
C GLU A 176 1.77 -2.78 20.06
N HIS A 177 2.27 -1.60 20.42
CA HIS A 177 1.40 -0.44 20.67
C HIS A 177 0.71 0.10 19.41
N SER A 178 1.08 -0.40 18.21
CA SER A 178 0.38 -0.05 16.97
C SER A 178 -1.09 -0.48 16.98
N LEU A 179 -1.45 -1.53 17.72
CA LEU A 179 -2.85 -1.95 17.86
C LEU A 179 -3.72 -0.83 18.48
N ASP A 180 -3.22 -0.15 19.51
CA ASP A 180 -3.93 0.97 20.11
C ASP A 180 -3.98 2.19 19.18
N LYS A 181 -2.95 2.37 18.35
CA LYS A 181 -2.94 3.41 17.32
C LYS A 181 -3.98 3.14 16.25
N VAL A 182 -4.16 1.88 15.81
CA VAL A 182 -5.23 1.47 14.90
C VAL A 182 -6.61 1.79 15.49
N ARG A 183 -6.86 1.42 16.76
CA ARG A 183 -8.15 1.70 17.43
C ARG A 183 -8.45 3.20 17.46
N ARG A 184 -7.48 4.03 17.85
CA ARG A 184 -7.62 5.50 17.86
C ARG A 184 -7.90 6.06 16.46
N LEU A 185 -7.27 5.51 15.41
CA LEU A 185 -7.56 5.92 14.04
C LEU A 185 -8.99 5.53 13.63
N ARG A 186 -9.44 4.33 14.01
CA ARG A 186 -10.81 3.88 13.74
C ARG A 186 -11.84 4.76 14.46
N GLU A 187 -11.56 5.19 15.69
CA GLU A 187 -12.38 6.15 16.44
C GLU A 187 -12.43 7.51 15.72
N LEU A 188 -11.29 8.02 15.25
CA LEU A 188 -11.22 9.27 14.49
C LEU A 188 -12.08 9.19 13.21
N ILE A 189 -11.91 8.16 12.39
CA ILE A 189 -12.68 7.93 11.17
C ILE A 189 -14.18 7.86 11.47
N THR A 190 -14.58 7.13 12.51
CA THR A 190 -15.99 6.99 12.91
C THR A 190 -16.56 8.33 13.38
N ARG A 191 -15.84 9.06 14.23
CA ARG A 191 -16.26 10.35 14.79
C ARG A 191 -16.44 11.43 13.72
N THR A 192 -15.59 11.43 12.71
CA THR A 192 -15.62 12.42 11.62
C THR A 192 -16.53 12.04 10.45
N GLY A 193 -17.02 10.79 10.40
CA GLY A 193 -17.78 10.27 9.26
C GLY A 193 -16.93 10.02 8.01
N SER A 194 -15.61 10.04 8.14
CA SER A 194 -14.69 9.73 7.04
C SER A 194 -14.91 8.30 6.50
N GLN A 195 -14.63 8.09 5.22
CA GLN A 195 -14.70 6.80 4.56
C GLN A 195 -13.30 6.17 4.35
N ALA A 196 -12.27 6.75 4.95
CA ALA A 196 -10.90 6.28 4.82
C ALA A 196 -10.75 4.82 5.28
N LEU A 197 -10.06 4.02 4.49
CA LEU A 197 -9.61 2.68 4.89
C LEU A 197 -8.40 2.79 5.82
N ILE A 198 -8.26 1.84 6.72
CA ILE A 198 -7.05 1.68 7.55
C ILE A 198 -6.18 0.59 6.93
N GLU A 199 -5.01 0.99 6.50
CA GLU A 199 -3.95 0.10 6.04
C GLU A 199 -2.87 -0.03 7.11
N VAL A 200 -2.20 -1.19 7.16
CA VAL A 200 -1.03 -1.40 8.04
C VAL A 200 0.10 -2.01 7.25
N ASP A 201 1.32 -1.52 7.48
CA ASP A 201 2.53 -2.06 6.91
C ASP A 201 3.58 -2.35 8.00
N GLY A 202 4.04 -3.61 8.00
CA GLY A 202 5.11 -4.11 8.85
C GLY A 202 4.69 -5.20 9.84
N GLY A 203 5.37 -6.34 9.78
CA GLY A 203 5.19 -7.45 10.72
C GLY A 203 3.84 -8.15 10.62
N VAL A 204 3.09 -7.96 9.53
CA VAL A 204 1.84 -8.69 9.26
C VAL A 204 2.13 -10.16 8.97
N ASN A 205 1.49 -11.04 9.73
CA ASN A 205 1.62 -12.50 9.62
C ASN A 205 0.40 -13.18 10.25
N ARG A 206 0.37 -14.53 10.25
CA ARG A 206 -0.74 -15.32 10.81
C ARG A 206 -1.06 -15.05 12.29
N THR A 207 -0.09 -14.54 13.07
CA THR A 207 -0.27 -14.23 14.49
C THR A 207 -0.79 -12.81 14.72
N THR A 208 -0.30 -11.84 13.93
CA THR A 208 -0.65 -10.42 14.11
C THR A 208 -1.92 -10.04 13.34
N ALA A 209 -2.21 -10.68 12.19
CA ALA A 209 -3.33 -10.33 11.34
C ALA A 209 -4.71 -10.42 12.03
N PRO A 210 -5.06 -11.47 12.81
CA PRO A 210 -6.35 -11.50 13.52
C PRO A 210 -6.49 -10.35 14.52
N ARG A 211 -5.43 -10.01 15.25
CA ARG A 211 -5.42 -8.92 16.24
C ARG A 211 -5.58 -7.55 15.59
N LEU A 212 -5.01 -7.39 14.38
CA LEU A 212 -5.18 -6.19 13.55
C LEU A 212 -6.60 -6.07 13.02
N ALA A 213 -7.22 -7.20 12.62
CA ALA A 213 -8.62 -7.25 12.20
C ALA A 213 -9.56 -6.81 13.35
N GLU A 214 -9.36 -7.35 14.54
CA GLU A 214 -10.10 -6.94 15.75
C GLU A 214 -9.92 -5.46 16.08
N ALA A 215 -8.73 -4.89 15.82
CA ALA A 215 -8.46 -3.47 16.02
C ALA A 215 -9.13 -2.59 14.96
N GLY A 216 -9.55 -3.16 13.82
CA GLY A 216 -10.30 -2.46 12.76
C GLY A 216 -9.49 -2.12 11.51
N VAL A 217 -8.47 -2.89 11.17
CA VAL A 217 -7.70 -2.77 9.92
C VAL A 217 -8.54 -3.26 8.73
N ASP A 218 -8.39 -2.62 7.58
CA ASP A 218 -9.06 -2.96 6.32
C ASP A 218 -8.08 -3.53 5.29
N VAL A 219 -6.81 -3.09 5.27
CA VAL A 219 -5.79 -3.49 4.29
C VAL A 219 -4.51 -3.95 5.01
N TYR A 220 -4.01 -5.11 4.63
CA TYR A 220 -2.89 -5.78 5.28
C TYR A 220 -1.72 -5.91 4.32
N VAL A 221 -0.67 -5.10 4.52
CA VAL A 221 0.57 -5.22 3.75
C VAL A 221 1.42 -6.34 4.35
N ALA A 222 1.75 -7.35 3.55
CA ALA A 222 2.50 -8.51 3.99
C ALA A 222 3.67 -8.82 3.03
N GLY A 223 4.89 -8.84 3.55
CA GLY A 223 6.11 -9.17 2.80
C GLY A 223 6.60 -10.60 3.11
N SER A 224 7.50 -10.74 4.06
CA SER A 224 8.16 -12.01 4.42
C SER A 224 7.23 -13.14 4.89
N ALA A 225 5.97 -12.82 5.23
CA ALA A 225 4.95 -13.82 5.53
C ALA A 225 4.45 -14.55 4.28
N LEU A 226 4.63 -13.96 3.09
CA LEU A 226 4.17 -14.47 1.80
C LEU A 226 5.32 -14.90 0.90
N TYR A 227 6.26 -13.96 0.64
CA TYR A 227 7.39 -14.21 -0.24
C TYR A 227 8.40 -15.18 0.38
N GLY A 228 9.08 -15.97 -0.48
CA GLY A 228 10.04 -16.99 -0.04
C GLY A 228 9.41 -18.21 0.64
N LYS A 229 8.08 -18.34 0.64
CA LYS A 229 7.36 -19.52 1.13
C LYS A 229 7.26 -20.59 0.05
N PRO A 230 7.17 -21.88 0.44
CA PRO A 230 6.98 -22.96 -0.54
C PRO A 230 5.70 -22.80 -1.37
N ASP A 231 4.63 -22.27 -0.80
CA ASP A 231 3.36 -21.97 -1.48
C ASP A 231 2.83 -20.59 -1.05
N PRO A 232 3.26 -19.51 -1.73
CA PRO A 232 2.82 -18.16 -1.40
C PRO A 232 1.32 -17.94 -1.66
N ILE A 233 0.69 -18.69 -2.58
CA ILE A 233 -0.75 -18.60 -2.85
C ILE A 233 -1.53 -19.12 -1.65
N ALA A 234 -1.14 -20.26 -1.09
CA ALA A 234 -1.75 -20.78 0.13
C ALA A 234 -1.56 -19.86 1.34
N GLU A 235 -0.42 -19.13 1.42
CA GLU A 235 -0.20 -18.14 2.49
C GLU A 235 -1.14 -16.92 2.35
N VAL A 236 -1.37 -16.42 1.13
CA VAL A 236 -2.36 -15.35 0.89
C VAL A 236 -3.75 -15.81 1.30
N HIS A 237 -4.18 -17.01 0.88
CA HIS A 237 -5.46 -17.57 1.26
C HIS A 237 -5.61 -17.71 2.78
N ALA A 238 -4.58 -18.20 3.45
CA ALA A 238 -4.57 -18.35 4.90
C ALA A 238 -4.68 -17.00 5.63
N LEU A 239 -3.93 -15.97 5.20
CA LEU A 239 -4.05 -14.63 5.77
C LEU A 239 -5.46 -14.06 5.54
N LYS A 240 -6.00 -14.18 4.33
CA LYS A 240 -7.34 -13.70 3.99
C LYS A 240 -8.42 -14.35 4.85
N SER A 241 -8.32 -15.64 5.07
CA SER A 241 -9.25 -16.39 5.95
C SER A 241 -9.16 -15.94 7.41
N LEU A 242 -7.97 -15.59 7.91
CA LEU A 242 -7.76 -15.17 9.30
C LEU A 242 -8.28 -13.76 9.59
N VAL A 243 -8.42 -12.90 8.59
CA VAL A 243 -8.88 -11.52 8.75
C VAL A 243 -10.34 -11.33 8.32
N THR A 244 -10.98 -12.34 7.74
CA THR A 244 -12.41 -12.33 7.45
C THR A 244 -13.15 -12.69 8.73
N LEU A 245 -13.78 -11.68 9.38
CA LEU A 245 -14.57 -11.83 10.61
C LEU A 245 -16.04 -12.12 10.27
#